data_7d6e714a918920255010a56d96f52f67
#
_entry.id   7d6e714a918920255010a56d96f52f67
#
_cell.length_a   1.000
_cell.length_b   1.000
_cell.length_c   1.000
_cell.angle_alpha   90.00
_cell.angle_beta   90.00
_cell.angle_gamma   90.00
#
_symmetry.space_group_name_H-M   'P 1'
#
loop_
_entity.id
_entity.type
_entity.pdbx_description
1 polymer ?
#
loop_
_entity_poly.entity_id
_entity_poly.type
_entity_poly.pdbx_seq_one_letter_code
_entity_poly.pdbx_strand_id
1 'polypeptide(L)'
;LSQLKILDLRRNPLPISPEILGLAESSDAPGSVEDIFNYLRKLRGGDVRPLNEAKLLLVGQGSVGKTSLVKQLMESTYNPNEPQTDGLTVCTWGVHVNSKDVRLNVWDFGGQEIYHATHQFFLTKRSLYVLVCNCRTSEDENRIEYWLKLIQSFGGESPVIIVGNKKDEQPFDVNRKALREKYPNICAILETSCQTGDGIDDLRAKITEEVGKLRDVYNLLPLSWFEVKEKLEALDKDFISYSEYIGICYQNNIPEEQNQTQLIDLLHNLGLVLNFRDHPILHSTNVLNPDWVTQGIYTLLSDETLKIQGKGILDYDDLSRVLEPTRYPPERHRYLTELMQEFQLCFELPDCPCPRFLIPGLLPKDEPEDTGLEGDTLEFQYHYRILPESVLSRFIVLSHEKIHEQTCWRSGVMLEYCEGDEICNIARVKADPEDKKIFISISGRETTRRIFLALIRDTFTKIHKSFADLEVTEWVPVPGHPDHPPLDYQELLGLEAMGEQTVTIGKLRLRLNLRQILDGYEPVEARRQRDLKERGLDIEERYGDIHLNIHQGNRATHQHGSGDNVAGDLVQGDKRTHPKGAYV
;
A
#
# COMPACT_ATOMS: atom_id res chain seq x y z
N LEU A 1 -26.45 31.86 -16.60
CA LEU A 1 -25.63 31.07 -15.70
C LEU A 1 -26.43 30.03 -14.91
N SER A 2 -27.72 30.28 -14.61
CA SER A 2 -28.61 29.34 -13.91
C SER A 2 -28.89 28.00 -14.64
N GLN A 3 -28.47 27.85 -15.89
CA GLN A 3 -28.57 26.60 -16.66
C GLN A 3 -27.22 25.87 -16.83
N LEU A 4 -26.14 26.41 -16.29
CA LEU A 4 -24.82 25.78 -16.36
C LEU A 4 -24.78 24.55 -15.44
N LYS A 5 -24.61 23.36 -16.02
CA LYS A 5 -24.58 22.09 -15.28
C LYS A 5 -23.18 21.67 -14.90
N ILE A 6 -22.17 22.04 -15.67
CA ILE A 6 -20.77 21.69 -15.46
C ILE A 6 -19.92 22.93 -15.71
N LEU A 7 -19.00 23.20 -14.79
CA LEU A 7 -17.98 24.24 -14.91
C LEU A 7 -16.65 23.68 -14.46
N ASP A 8 -15.78 23.39 -15.41
CA ASP A 8 -14.42 22.93 -15.11
C ASP A 8 -13.44 24.10 -15.17
N LEU A 9 -12.96 24.53 -14.01
CA LEU A 9 -11.95 25.57 -13.84
C LEU A 9 -10.62 25.01 -13.35
N ARG A 10 -10.48 23.70 -13.25
CA ARG A 10 -9.24 23.04 -12.84
C ARG A 10 -8.10 23.40 -13.80
N ARG A 11 -6.87 23.30 -13.33
CA ARG A 11 -5.62 23.62 -14.08
C ARG A 11 -5.49 25.08 -14.53
N ASN A 12 -6.34 25.96 -14.06
CA ASN A 12 -6.18 27.41 -14.24
C ASN A 12 -5.44 27.99 -13.02
N PRO A 13 -4.63 29.06 -13.19
CA PRO A 13 -3.93 29.72 -12.09
C PRO A 13 -4.88 30.62 -11.28
N LEU A 14 -5.93 30.04 -10.74
CA LEU A 14 -6.92 30.74 -9.91
C LEU A 14 -6.53 30.59 -8.43
N PRO A 15 -6.70 31.62 -7.59
CA PRO A 15 -6.46 31.54 -6.16
C PRO A 15 -7.64 30.88 -5.43
N ILE A 16 -8.16 29.78 -5.99
CA ILE A 16 -9.30 29.02 -5.50
C ILE A 16 -8.80 27.66 -5.08
N SER A 17 -9.18 27.23 -3.88
CA SER A 17 -8.79 25.94 -3.35
C SER A 17 -9.31 24.79 -4.23
N PRO A 18 -8.47 23.76 -4.51
CA PRO A 18 -8.92 22.58 -5.25
C PRO A 18 -10.08 21.82 -4.60
N GLU A 19 -10.28 21.91 -3.29
CA GLU A 19 -11.48 21.36 -2.64
C GLU A 19 -12.77 21.95 -3.20
N ILE A 20 -12.70 23.19 -3.70
CA ILE A 20 -13.83 23.87 -4.36
C ILE A 20 -13.88 23.54 -5.85
N LEU A 21 -12.72 23.48 -6.51
CA LEU A 21 -12.62 23.25 -7.96
C LEU A 21 -12.73 21.78 -8.36
N GLY A 22 -12.49 20.84 -7.45
CA GLY A 22 -12.24 19.44 -7.70
C GLY A 22 -10.75 19.16 -8.01
N LEU A 23 -10.25 17.96 -7.68
CA LEU A 23 -8.86 17.57 -7.87
C LEU A 23 -8.50 17.50 -9.37
N ALA A 24 -7.35 18.07 -9.75
CA ALA A 24 -6.94 18.21 -11.15
C ALA A 24 -6.62 16.89 -11.86
N GLU A 25 -6.26 15.86 -11.11
CA GLU A 25 -5.79 14.56 -11.62
C GLU A 25 -6.85 13.47 -11.56
N SER A 26 -8.01 13.74 -10.95
CA SER A 26 -9.04 12.71 -10.81
C SER A 26 -9.88 12.61 -12.09
N SER A 27 -10.28 11.38 -12.41
CA SER A 27 -11.36 11.11 -13.36
C SER A 27 -12.71 11.63 -12.85
N ASP A 28 -12.73 12.17 -11.63
CA ASP A 28 -13.91 12.66 -10.94
C ASP A 28 -14.44 13.94 -11.55
N ALA A 29 -15.72 14.21 -11.31
CA ALA A 29 -16.37 15.40 -11.79
C ALA A 29 -15.68 16.68 -11.25
N PRO A 30 -15.64 17.77 -12.00
CA PRO A 30 -15.21 19.07 -11.47
C PRO A 30 -16.11 19.49 -10.31
N GLY A 31 -15.62 20.42 -9.51
CA GLY A 31 -16.37 20.98 -8.39
C GLY A 31 -17.75 21.48 -8.80
N SER A 32 -18.68 21.46 -7.85
CA SER A 32 -20.06 21.89 -8.09
C SER A 32 -20.12 23.35 -8.61
N VAL A 33 -20.90 23.57 -9.63
CA VAL A 33 -21.10 24.91 -10.19
C VAL A 33 -21.60 25.89 -9.11
N GLU A 34 -22.46 25.42 -8.23
CA GLU A 34 -23.05 26.23 -7.15
C GLU A 34 -21.97 26.67 -6.16
N ASP A 35 -21.06 25.76 -5.75
CA ASP A 35 -19.98 26.07 -4.81
C ASP A 35 -18.98 27.05 -5.39
N ILE A 36 -18.58 26.84 -6.64
CA ILE A 36 -17.70 27.78 -7.33
C ILE A 36 -18.31 29.18 -7.35
N PHE A 37 -19.61 29.31 -7.65
CA PHE A 37 -20.28 30.60 -7.63
C PHE A 37 -20.51 31.17 -6.23
N ASN A 38 -20.79 30.34 -5.24
CA ASN A 38 -20.91 30.78 -3.85
C ASN A 38 -19.57 31.32 -3.34
N TYR A 39 -18.51 30.62 -3.64
CA TYR A 39 -17.15 31.06 -3.32
C TYR A 39 -16.81 32.39 -4.04
N LEU A 40 -17.10 32.51 -5.34
CA LEU A 40 -16.87 33.74 -6.09
C LEU A 40 -17.70 34.92 -5.56
N ARG A 41 -18.86 34.68 -4.99
CA ARG A 41 -19.67 35.71 -4.31
C ARG A 41 -19.00 36.18 -3.01
N LYS A 42 -18.50 35.27 -2.20
CA LYS A 42 -17.73 35.59 -0.98
C LYS A 42 -16.44 36.35 -1.30
N LEU A 43 -15.72 35.96 -2.37
CA LEU A 43 -14.58 36.72 -2.88
C LEU A 43 -14.91 38.18 -3.21
N ARG A 44 -16.06 38.43 -3.89
CA ARG A 44 -16.50 39.78 -4.22
C ARG A 44 -16.98 40.58 -3.00
N GLY A 45 -17.45 39.90 -1.96
CA GLY A 45 -17.85 40.52 -0.69
C GLY A 45 -16.69 40.98 0.17
N GLY A 46 -15.46 40.52 -0.11
CA GLY A 46 -14.28 40.83 0.69
C GLY A 46 -14.15 39.97 1.95
N ASP A 47 -15.02 39.00 2.16
CA ASP A 47 -15.04 38.11 3.33
C ASP A 47 -14.08 36.93 3.18
N VAL A 48 -12.88 37.19 2.69
CA VAL A 48 -11.83 36.17 2.45
C VAL A 48 -10.46 36.68 2.87
N ARG A 49 -9.59 35.75 3.27
CA ARG A 49 -8.17 36.00 3.48
C ARG A 49 -7.30 34.88 2.89
N PRO A 50 -6.02 35.13 2.57
CA PRO A 50 -5.12 34.08 2.11
C PRO A 50 -4.87 33.07 3.24
N LEU A 51 -4.70 31.78 2.87
CA LEU A 51 -4.42 30.68 3.79
C LEU A 51 -3.10 30.93 4.55
N ASN A 52 -2.03 31.25 3.82
CA ASN A 52 -0.67 31.45 4.33
C ASN A 52 -0.18 30.30 5.23
N GLU A 53 -0.52 29.07 4.85
CA GLU A 53 -0.06 27.87 5.56
C GLU A 53 0.38 26.81 4.56
N ALA A 54 1.36 26.00 4.97
CA ALA A 54 1.82 24.84 4.21
C ALA A 54 2.23 23.71 5.15
N LYS A 55 2.30 22.49 4.61
CA LYS A 55 2.82 21.32 5.30
C LYS A 55 4.25 21.05 4.88
N LEU A 56 5.14 20.85 5.84
CA LEU A 56 6.54 20.48 5.66
C LEU A 56 6.76 19.10 6.29
N LEU A 57 7.14 18.11 5.48
CA LEU A 57 7.35 16.75 5.96
C LEU A 57 8.83 16.39 5.93
N LEU A 58 9.36 15.93 7.06
CA LEU A 58 10.72 15.38 7.15
C LEU A 58 10.65 13.86 7.11
N VAL A 59 11.21 13.27 6.09
CA VAL A 59 11.25 11.82 5.86
C VAL A 59 12.69 11.32 5.74
N GLY A 60 12.93 10.03 5.91
CA GLY A 60 14.26 9.42 5.83
C GLY A 60 14.46 8.35 6.90
N GLN A 61 15.53 7.60 6.79
CA GLN A 61 15.86 6.47 7.67
C GLN A 61 16.01 6.86 9.15
N GLY A 62 16.04 5.85 10.02
CA GLY A 62 16.36 6.04 11.44
C GLY A 62 17.73 6.67 11.65
N SER A 63 17.87 7.48 12.68
CA SER A 63 19.16 8.08 13.12
C SER A 63 19.88 8.97 12.10
N VAL A 64 19.22 9.40 11.02
CA VAL A 64 19.78 10.37 10.07
C VAL A 64 19.80 11.81 10.62
N GLY A 65 19.04 12.08 11.72
CA GLY A 65 19.00 13.36 12.42
C GLY A 65 17.87 14.29 11.99
N LYS A 66 16.69 13.75 11.62
CA LYS A 66 15.50 14.54 11.27
C LYS A 66 15.10 15.50 12.38
N THR A 67 14.88 14.99 13.58
CA THR A 67 14.52 15.77 14.77
C THR A 67 15.58 16.82 15.12
N SER A 68 16.87 16.45 15.05
CA SER A 68 17.96 17.41 15.24
C SER A 68 17.94 18.52 14.19
N LEU A 69 17.58 18.18 12.93
CA LEU A 69 17.46 19.16 11.85
C LEU A 69 16.29 20.12 12.08
N VAL A 70 15.13 19.61 12.54
CA VAL A 70 13.99 20.45 12.91
C VAL A 70 14.36 21.43 14.01
N LYS A 71 15.02 20.97 15.08
CA LYS A 71 15.48 21.84 16.18
C LYS A 71 16.49 22.87 15.71
N GLN A 72 17.42 22.50 14.83
CA GLN A 72 18.36 23.47 14.25
C GLN A 72 17.67 24.52 13.37
N LEU A 73 16.70 24.10 12.55
CA LEU A 73 15.93 25.01 11.69
C LEU A 73 15.08 26.00 12.50
N MET A 74 14.42 25.52 13.55
CA MET A 74 13.45 26.34 14.30
C MET A 74 14.06 27.11 15.48
N GLU A 75 14.97 26.48 16.21
CA GLU A 75 15.44 26.94 17.51
C GLU A 75 16.96 27.24 17.52
N SER A 76 17.68 26.85 16.45
CA SER A 76 19.14 26.90 16.38
C SER A 76 19.81 26.15 17.53
N THR A 77 19.23 25.02 17.95
CA THR A 77 19.69 24.14 19.03
C THR A 77 20.14 22.79 18.53
N TYR A 78 21.15 22.20 19.19
CA TYR A 78 21.60 20.83 18.90
C TYR A 78 21.85 20.06 20.20
N ASN A 79 21.32 18.84 20.26
CA ASN A 79 21.57 17.91 21.34
C ASN A 79 22.26 16.66 20.78
N PRO A 80 23.52 16.35 21.13
CA PRO A 80 24.19 15.12 20.65
C PRO A 80 23.55 13.83 21.15
N ASN A 81 22.77 13.90 22.24
CA ASN A 81 22.05 12.79 22.83
C ASN A 81 20.54 12.90 22.57
N GLU A 82 20.15 13.39 21.39
CA GLU A 82 18.73 13.49 21.04
C GLU A 82 18.10 12.10 21.07
N PRO A 83 17.05 11.90 21.88
CA PRO A 83 16.36 10.61 21.92
C PRO A 83 15.73 10.29 20.57
N GLN A 84 15.56 9.01 20.29
CA GLN A 84 14.88 8.57 19.09
C GLN A 84 13.43 9.05 19.14
N THR A 85 12.93 9.57 18.01
CA THR A 85 11.53 9.97 17.90
C THR A 85 10.65 8.72 17.77
N ASP A 86 9.81 8.52 18.75
CA ASP A 86 8.78 7.48 18.69
C ASP A 86 7.51 8.11 18.13
N GLY A 87 7.12 7.65 16.95
CA GLY A 87 5.89 8.13 16.35
C GLY A 87 6.06 9.30 15.39
N LEU A 88 5.20 10.27 15.53
CA LEU A 88 5.13 11.48 14.73
C LEU A 88 5.06 12.70 15.66
N THR A 89 5.88 13.67 15.41
CA THR A 89 5.78 14.97 16.09
C THR A 89 5.36 16.03 15.09
N VAL A 90 4.31 16.79 15.43
CA VAL A 90 3.86 17.93 14.62
C VAL A 90 4.13 19.21 15.39
N CYS A 91 4.88 20.13 14.76
CA CYS A 91 5.18 21.45 15.34
C CYS A 91 4.94 22.55 14.31
N THR A 92 4.85 23.80 14.78
CA THR A 92 4.59 24.95 13.95
C THR A 92 5.83 25.83 13.82
N TRP A 93 6.17 26.17 12.57
CA TRP A 93 7.28 27.07 12.26
C TRP A 93 6.81 28.25 11.41
N GLY A 94 7.01 29.47 11.91
CA GLY A 94 6.73 30.72 11.16
C GLY A 94 7.90 31.11 10.26
N VAL A 95 7.63 31.31 8.96
CA VAL A 95 8.63 31.79 8.00
C VAL A 95 8.12 33.03 7.27
N HIS A 96 9.02 33.95 6.93
CA HIS A 96 8.68 35.16 6.17
C HIS A 96 8.99 34.93 4.69
N VAL A 97 7.95 34.93 3.85
CA VAL A 97 8.03 34.60 2.41
C VAL A 97 7.34 35.67 1.60
N ASN A 98 8.01 36.29 0.63
CA ASN A 98 7.42 37.29 -0.27
C ASN A 98 6.68 38.42 0.49
N SER A 99 7.25 38.94 1.58
CA SER A 99 6.65 39.96 2.46
C SER A 99 5.35 39.51 3.16
N LYS A 100 5.16 38.21 3.36
CA LYS A 100 4.04 37.63 4.08
C LYS A 100 4.56 36.62 5.12
N ASP A 101 3.90 36.59 6.25
CA ASP A 101 4.14 35.52 7.22
C ASP A 101 3.39 34.27 6.80
N VAL A 102 4.11 33.14 6.68
CA VAL A 102 3.57 31.84 6.34
C VAL A 102 3.85 30.88 7.49
N ARG A 103 2.82 30.15 7.90
CA ARG A 103 2.89 29.12 8.93
C ARG A 103 3.19 27.78 8.27
N LEU A 104 4.27 27.12 8.70
CA LEU A 104 4.59 25.75 8.30
C LEU A 104 4.17 24.78 9.39
N ASN A 105 3.34 23.81 9.05
CA ASN A 105 3.05 22.67 9.89
C ASN A 105 4.13 21.62 9.61
N VAL A 106 5.10 21.49 10.51
CA VAL A 106 6.28 20.63 10.36
C VAL A 106 5.99 19.27 10.96
N TRP A 107 6.11 18.25 10.13
CA TRP A 107 5.85 16.85 10.47
C TRP A 107 7.17 16.09 10.53
N ASP A 108 7.61 15.70 11.73
CA ASP A 108 8.84 14.93 11.97
C ASP A 108 8.48 13.49 12.26
N PHE A 109 8.75 12.61 11.32
CA PHE A 109 8.44 11.18 11.43
C PHE A 109 9.56 10.41 12.11
N GLY A 110 9.20 9.52 13.05
CA GLY A 110 10.10 8.49 13.57
C GLY A 110 10.69 7.67 12.43
N GLY A 111 11.99 7.40 12.45
CA GLY A 111 12.68 6.76 11.32
C GLY A 111 12.80 5.25 11.41
N GLN A 112 12.14 4.58 12.37
CA GLN A 112 12.18 3.12 12.51
C GLN A 112 11.37 2.45 11.39
N GLU A 113 11.85 1.31 10.90
CA GLU A 113 11.22 0.56 9.80
C GLU A 113 9.78 0.14 10.12
N ILE A 114 9.51 -0.22 11.37
CA ILE A 114 8.17 -0.62 11.82
C ILE A 114 7.12 0.47 11.58
N TYR A 115 7.52 1.73 11.49
CA TYR A 115 6.63 2.87 11.29
C TYR A 115 6.44 3.24 9.82
N HIS A 116 7.28 2.72 8.91
CA HIS A 116 7.21 3.08 7.49
C HIS A 116 5.85 2.72 6.86
N ALA A 117 5.23 1.64 7.31
CA ALA A 117 3.91 1.23 6.84
C ALA A 117 2.82 2.26 7.17
N THR A 118 2.98 3.04 8.25
CA THR A 118 2.01 4.06 8.67
C THR A 118 2.28 5.43 8.07
N HIS A 119 3.54 5.75 7.74
CA HIS A 119 3.91 7.07 7.21
C HIS A 119 3.14 7.43 5.94
N GLN A 120 2.91 6.46 5.06
CA GLN A 120 2.21 6.66 3.78
C GLN A 120 0.84 7.33 3.92
N PHE A 121 0.14 7.14 5.05
CA PHE A 121 -1.20 7.70 5.29
C PHE A 121 -1.19 9.18 5.65
N PHE A 122 -0.02 9.72 5.97
CA PHE A 122 0.17 11.13 6.30
C PHE A 122 0.90 11.91 5.21
N LEU A 123 1.43 11.20 4.20
CA LEU A 123 2.02 11.85 3.03
C LEU A 123 0.90 12.41 2.16
N THR A 124 0.95 13.70 1.90
CA THR A 124 -0.11 14.40 1.15
C THR A 124 0.48 15.19 -0.01
N LYS A 125 -0.32 15.38 -1.04
CA LYS A 125 -0.04 16.34 -2.10
C LYS A 125 0.00 17.75 -1.50
N ARG A 126 0.59 18.72 -2.20
CA ARG A 126 0.72 20.13 -1.78
C ARG A 126 1.61 20.37 -0.56
N SER A 127 2.51 19.47 -0.30
CA SER A 127 3.46 19.55 0.79
C SER A 127 4.85 19.85 0.24
N LEU A 128 5.72 20.40 1.08
CA LEU A 128 7.15 20.41 0.83
C LEU A 128 7.78 19.23 1.57
N TYR A 129 8.55 18.43 0.88
CA TYR A 129 9.25 17.28 1.47
C TYR A 129 10.73 17.59 1.68
N VAL A 130 11.25 17.21 2.84
CA VAL A 130 12.68 17.20 3.14
C VAL A 130 13.10 15.77 3.39
N LEU A 131 13.79 15.16 2.42
CA LEU A 131 14.37 13.84 2.54
C LEU A 131 15.74 13.97 3.20
N VAL A 132 15.83 13.55 4.46
CA VAL A 132 17.07 13.61 5.25
C VAL A 132 17.84 12.31 5.13
N CYS A 133 19.09 12.42 4.71
CA CYS A 133 20.04 11.34 4.52
C CYS A 133 21.23 11.51 5.46
N ASN A 134 21.95 10.41 5.72
CA ASN A 134 23.17 10.41 6.49
C ASN A 134 24.38 10.41 5.53
N CYS A 135 25.22 11.42 5.58
CA CYS A 135 26.41 11.49 4.72
C CYS A 135 27.40 10.33 4.95
N ARG A 136 27.35 9.69 6.12
CA ARG A 136 28.24 8.56 6.47
C ARG A 136 27.86 7.24 5.80
N THR A 137 26.69 7.16 5.20
CA THR A 137 26.15 5.93 4.60
C THR A 137 25.95 6.13 3.10
N SER A 138 25.96 5.02 2.36
CA SER A 138 25.77 5.00 0.91
C SER A 138 24.37 5.47 0.50
N GLU A 139 24.18 5.70 -0.80
CA GLU A 139 22.87 6.01 -1.38
C GLU A 139 21.86 4.88 -1.11
N ASP A 140 22.29 3.62 -1.23
CA ASP A 140 21.45 2.43 -0.97
C ASP A 140 21.07 2.31 0.50
N GLU A 141 21.99 2.50 1.43
CA GLU A 141 21.72 2.48 2.88
C GLU A 141 20.79 3.61 3.31
N ASN A 142 20.88 4.78 2.69
CA ASN A 142 19.93 5.87 2.87
C ASN A 142 18.56 5.58 2.24
N ARG A 143 18.45 4.57 1.38
CA ARG A 143 17.24 4.19 0.64
C ARG A 143 16.61 5.37 -0.09
N ILE A 144 17.43 6.21 -0.73
CA ILE A 144 16.99 7.48 -1.35
C ILE A 144 15.90 7.23 -2.38
N GLU A 145 16.10 6.26 -3.28
CA GLU A 145 15.10 5.93 -4.31
C GLU A 145 13.78 5.43 -3.70
N TYR A 146 13.83 4.67 -2.62
CA TYR A 146 12.64 4.21 -1.90
C TYR A 146 11.79 5.39 -1.43
N TRP A 147 12.43 6.35 -0.74
CA TRP A 147 11.74 7.53 -0.24
C TRP A 147 11.20 8.42 -1.35
N LEU A 148 11.96 8.62 -2.42
CA LEU A 148 11.52 9.43 -3.56
C LEU A 148 10.31 8.79 -4.26
N LYS A 149 10.29 7.48 -4.44
CA LYS A 149 9.14 6.75 -4.98
C LYS A 149 7.94 6.82 -4.05
N LEU A 150 8.14 6.68 -2.74
CA LEU A 150 7.07 6.82 -1.75
C LEU A 150 6.45 8.23 -1.80
N ILE A 151 7.28 9.26 -1.85
CA ILE A 151 6.83 10.65 -2.00
C ILE A 151 6.07 10.83 -3.33
N GLN A 152 6.57 10.30 -4.43
CA GLN A 152 5.91 10.37 -5.73
C GLN A 152 4.54 9.68 -5.70
N SER A 153 4.43 8.54 -5.02
CA SER A 153 3.19 7.77 -4.90
C SER A 153 2.09 8.53 -4.15
N PHE A 154 2.42 9.17 -3.05
CA PHE A 154 1.44 9.82 -2.17
C PHE A 154 1.46 11.34 -2.24
N GLY A 155 2.63 11.94 -2.43
CA GLY A 155 2.84 13.36 -2.57
C GLY A 155 2.72 13.90 -4.01
N GLY A 156 2.68 13.00 -5.01
CA GLY A 156 2.63 13.38 -6.42
C GLY A 156 3.83 14.23 -6.84
N GLU A 157 3.58 15.36 -7.50
CA GLU A 157 4.61 16.30 -7.96
C GLU A 157 5.09 17.29 -6.88
N SER A 158 4.80 17.02 -5.61
CA SER A 158 5.25 17.89 -4.50
C SER A 158 6.78 18.07 -4.52
N PRO A 159 7.28 19.29 -4.28
CA PRO A 159 8.73 19.57 -4.30
C PRO A 159 9.46 18.81 -3.20
N VAL A 160 10.67 18.34 -3.53
CA VAL A 160 11.54 17.59 -2.63
C VAL A 160 12.90 18.28 -2.49
N ILE A 161 13.33 18.51 -1.26
CA ILE A 161 14.70 18.88 -0.93
C ILE A 161 15.40 17.67 -0.34
N ILE A 162 16.50 17.22 -0.92
CA ILE A 162 17.34 16.16 -0.35
C ILE A 162 18.42 16.83 0.49
N VAL A 163 18.59 16.35 1.73
CA VAL A 163 19.55 16.89 2.69
C VAL A 163 20.49 15.80 3.17
N GLY A 164 21.76 15.85 2.81
CA GLY A 164 22.81 15.06 3.43
C GLY A 164 23.22 15.71 4.75
N ASN A 165 22.80 15.13 5.87
CA ASN A 165 23.17 15.59 7.21
C ASN A 165 24.45 14.90 7.70
N LYS A 166 25.14 15.48 8.69
CA LYS A 166 26.42 15.05 9.26
C LYS A 166 27.58 15.21 8.26
N LYS A 167 27.53 16.27 7.45
CA LYS A 167 28.60 16.60 6.50
C LYS A 167 29.94 16.93 7.15
N ASP A 168 29.95 17.23 8.44
CA ASP A 168 31.14 17.42 9.25
C ASP A 168 32.00 16.17 9.36
N GLU A 169 31.41 15.00 9.16
CA GLU A 169 32.11 13.70 9.20
C GLU A 169 32.50 13.21 7.80
N GLN A 170 31.61 13.36 6.81
CA GLN A 170 31.85 12.95 5.41
C GLN A 170 31.02 13.79 4.44
N PRO A 171 31.50 14.03 3.18
CA PRO A 171 30.71 14.65 2.13
C PRO A 171 29.57 13.72 1.69
N PHE A 172 28.50 14.32 1.19
CA PHE A 172 27.33 13.57 0.68
C PHE A 172 27.60 13.05 -0.74
N ASP A 173 27.98 11.78 -0.82
CA ASP A 173 28.32 11.10 -2.07
C ASP A 173 27.07 10.49 -2.71
N VAL A 174 26.44 11.23 -3.63
CA VAL A 174 25.27 10.79 -4.40
C VAL A 174 25.35 11.29 -5.84
N ASN A 175 24.77 10.52 -6.76
CA ASN A 175 24.71 10.94 -8.16
C ASN A 175 23.61 12.00 -8.38
N ARG A 176 23.94 13.26 -8.05
CA ARG A 176 23.02 14.41 -8.10
C ARG A 176 22.38 14.60 -9.48
N LYS A 177 23.10 14.29 -10.56
CA LYS A 177 22.61 14.44 -11.92
C LYS A 177 21.59 13.37 -12.25
N ALA A 178 21.89 12.11 -12.00
CA ALA A 178 20.97 10.99 -12.24
C ALA A 178 19.68 11.11 -11.43
N LEU A 179 19.79 11.51 -10.15
CA LEU A 179 18.62 11.71 -9.30
C LEU A 179 17.68 12.81 -9.83
N ARG A 180 18.22 13.95 -10.29
CA ARG A 180 17.40 15.04 -10.85
C ARG A 180 16.79 14.71 -12.21
N GLU A 181 17.52 13.96 -13.04
CA GLU A 181 16.98 13.50 -14.32
C GLU A 181 15.82 12.51 -14.13
N LYS A 182 15.91 11.66 -13.11
CA LYS A 182 14.91 10.65 -12.81
C LYS A 182 13.72 11.20 -12.03
N TYR A 183 13.96 12.16 -11.12
CA TYR A 183 12.95 12.77 -10.26
C TYR A 183 12.95 14.30 -10.43
N PRO A 184 12.18 14.83 -11.40
CA PRO A 184 12.17 16.26 -11.74
C PRO A 184 11.67 17.16 -10.61
N ASN A 185 10.94 16.62 -9.65
CA ASN A 185 10.43 17.34 -8.48
C ASN A 185 11.51 17.59 -7.40
N ILE A 186 12.75 17.10 -7.58
CA ILE A 186 13.87 17.44 -6.71
C ILE A 186 14.32 18.89 -6.98
N CYS A 187 13.96 19.80 -6.10
CA CYS A 187 14.28 21.23 -6.23
C CYS A 187 15.67 21.59 -5.69
N ALA A 188 16.20 20.82 -4.73
CA ALA A 188 17.58 21.00 -4.23
C ALA A 188 18.17 19.71 -3.66
N ILE A 189 19.52 19.65 -3.65
CA ILE A 189 20.32 18.65 -2.92
C ILE A 189 21.38 19.43 -2.15
N LEU A 190 21.23 19.48 -0.82
CA LEU A 190 22.03 20.27 0.09
C LEU A 190 22.77 19.37 1.09
N GLU A 191 23.78 19.93 1.73
CA GLU A 191 24.54 19.27 2.79
C GLU A 191 24.49 20.10 4.06
N THR A 192 24.23 19.46 5.20
CA THR A 192 24.12 20.12 6.50
C THR A 192 24.89 19.38 7.58
N SER A 193 25.25 20.10 8.63
CA SER A 193 25.67 19.53 9.91
C SER A 193 24.86 20.17 11.03
N CYS A 194 24.03 19.38 11.69
CA CYS A 194 23.32 19.84 12.88
C CYS A 194 24.28 20.16 14.03
N GLN A 195 25.46 19.52 14.07
CA GLN A 195 26.46 19.73 15.12
C GLN A 195 27.16 21.07 14.98
N THR A 196 27.56 21.45 13.78
CA THR A 196 28.31 22.68 13.53
C THR A 196 27.42 23.85 13.11
N GLY A 197 26.18 23.60 12.72
CA GLY A 197 25.26 24.57 12.12
C GLY A 197 25.53 24.88 10.64
N ASP A 198 26.54 24.22 10.04
CA ASP A 198 26.90 24.47 8.65
C ASP A 198 25.82 24.00 7.68
N GLY A 199 25.51 24.81 6.67
CA GLY A 199 24.46 24.54 5.65
C GLY A 199 23.01 24.70 6.16
N ILE A 200 22.78 24.99 7.45
CA ILE A 200 21.44 25.14 8.01
C ILE A 200 20.73 26.38 7.46
N ASP A 201 21.46 27.50 7.34
CA ASP A 201 20.90 28.76 6.80
C ASP A 201 20.57 28.63 5.31
N ASP A 202 21.41 27.93 4.53
CA ASP A 202 21.13 27.62 3.12
C ASP A 202 19.87 26.77 2.97
N LEU A 203 19.72 25.77 3.84
CA LEU A 203 18.51 24.94 3.86
C LEU A 203 17.27 25.75 4.26
N ARG A 204 17.37 26.61 5.27
CA ARG A 204 16.31 27.53 5.72
C ARG A 204 15.87 28.45 4.57
N ALA A 205 16.84 29.04 3.87
CA ALA A 205 16.59 29.92 2.73
C ALA A 205 15.91 29.13 1.59
N LYS A 206 16.34 27.88 1.32
CA LYS A 206 15.77 27.05 0.28
C LYS A 206 14.35 26.59 0.61
N ILE A 207 14.06 26.19 1.84
CA ILE A 207 12.69 25.89 2.31
C ILE A 207 11.80 27.12 2.10
N THR A 208 12.24 28.29 2.51
CA THR A 208 11.49 29.54 2.36
C THR A 208 11.20 29.86 0.89
N GLU A 209 12.19 29.68 0.02
CA GLU A 209 12.03 29.87 -1.43
C GLU A 209 10.99 28.92 -2.01
N GLU A 210 11.07 27.62 -1.71
CA GLU A 210 10.17 26.61 -2.27
C GLU A 210 8.74 26.74 -1.73
N VAL A 211 8.58 27.06 -0.45
CA VAL A 211 7.27 27.40 0.13
C VAL A 211 6.63 28.59 -0.60
N GLY A 212 7.42 29.59 -0.98
CA GLY A 212 6.94 30.73 -1.75
C GLY A 212 6.42 30.38 -3.15
N LYS A 213 6.82 29.25 -3.71
CA LYS A 213 6.38 28.74 -5.02
C LYS A 213 5.13 27.85 -4.94
N LEU A 214 4.78 27.37 -3.73
CA LEU A 214 3.58 26.56 -3.52
C LEU A 214 2.33 27.42 -3.76
N ARG A 215 1.61 27.12 -4.81
CA ARG A 215 0.44 27.91 -5.24
C ARG A 215 -0.67 27.93 -4.19
N ASP A 216 -0.89 26.82 -3.53
CA ASP A 216 -1.98 26.61 -2.60
C ASP A 216 -1.81 27.36 -1.26
N VAL A 217 -0.59 27.75 -0.92
CA VAL A 217 -0.29 28.56 0.29
C VAL A 217 -1.04 29.89 0.28
N TYR A 218 -1.28 30.45 -0.88
CA TYR A 218 -1.91 31.76 -1.03
C TYR A 218 -3.39 31.70 -1.45
N ASN A 219 -3.97 30.51 -1.42
CA ASN A 219 -5.40 30.38 -1.73
C ASN A 219 -6.23 31.22 -0.78
N LEU A 220 -7.19 31.95 -1.36
CA LEU A 220 -8.11 32.76 -0.58
C LEU A 220 -9.18 31.84 0.01
N LEU A 221 -9.48 31.97 1.27
CA LEU A 221 -10.50 31.18 1.97
C LEU A 221 -11.48 32.08 2.70
N PRO A 222 -12.76 31.66 2.84
CA PRO A 222 -13.75 32.39 3.62
C PRO A 222 -13.30 32.65 5.06
N LEU A 223 -13.56 33.83 5.60
CA LEU A 223 -13.22 34.17 6.99
C LEU A 223 -13.85 33.19 7.99
N SER A 224 -15.09 32.77 7.73
CA SER A 224 -15.77 31.78 8.57
C SER A 224 -15.03 30.44 8.68
N TRP A 225 -14.27 30.05 7.65
CA TRP A 225 -13.43 28.84 7.69
C TRP A 225 -12.26 28.98 8.65
N PHE A 226 -11.66 30.19 8.70
CA PHE A 226 -10.61 30.48 9.68
C PHE A 226 -11.14 30.50 11.11
N GLU A 227 -12.35 31.03 11.33
CA GLU A 227 -12.99 31.03 12.64
C GLU A 227 -13.20 29.61 13.17
N VAL A 228 -13.67 28.69 12.31
CA VAL A 228 -13.81 27.27 12.67
C VAL A 228 -12.44 26.65 12.94
N LYS A 229 -11.46 26.87 12.04
CA LYS A 229 -10.10 26.36 12.19
C LYS A 229 -9.47 26.79 13.51
N GLU A 230 -9.51 28.10 13.81
CA GLU A 230 -8.95 28.67 15.03
C GLU A 230 -9.64 28.12 16.29
N LYS A 231 -10.94 27.88 16.23
CA LYS A 231 -11.66 27.21 17.32
C LYS A 231 -11.24 25.76 17.51
N LEU A 232 -11.06 25.01 16.41
CA LEU A 232 -10.59 23.61 16.49
C LEU A 232 -9.17 23.55 17.06
N GLU A 233 -8.27 24.43 16.64
CA GLU A 233 -6.90 24.51 17.17
C GLU A 233 -6.84 24.94 18.65
N ALA A 234 -7.80 25.71 19.10
CA ALA A 234 -7.90 26.12 20.50
C ALA A 234 -8.46 25.05 21.44
N LEU A 235 -9.02 23.96 20.88
CA LEU A 235 -9.49 22.84 21.68
C LEU A 235 -8.31 22.01 22.18
N ASP A 236 -8.18 21.91 23.48
CA ASP A 236 -7.20 21.00 24.13
C ASP A 236 -7.80 19.57 24.19
N LYS A 237 -7.99 18.99 23.00
CA LYS A 237 -8.57 17.66 22.82
C LYS A 237 -7.83 16.92 21.72
N ASP A 238 -7.60 15.63 21.91
CA ASP A 238 -7.03 14.77 20.85
C ASP A 238 -8.03 14.54 19.71
N PHE A 239 -9.34 14.53 20.00
CA PHE A 239 -10.40 14.27 19.01
C PHE A 239 -11.73 14.92 19.42
N ILE A 240 -12.63 15.08 18.43
CA ILE A 240 -14.05 15.47 18.63
C ILE A 240 -14.97 14.57 17.80
N SER A 241 -16.25 14.53 18.16
CA SER A 241 -17.25 13.89 17.30
C SER A 241 -17.54 14.72 16.06
N TYR A 242 -18.01 14.07 14.99
CA TYR A 242 -18.45 14.79 13.80
C TYR A 242 -19.61 15.77 14.09
N SER A 243 -20.53 15.38 15.00
CA SER A 243 -21.61 16.25 15.42
C SER A 243 -21.13 17.51 16.15
N GLU A 244 -20.05 17.40 16.97
CA GLU A 244 -19.42 18.54 17.62
C GLU A 244 -18.79 19.49 16.60
N TYR A 245 -18.10 18.95 15.58
CA TYR A 245 -17.58 19.71 14.45
C TYR A 245 -18.68 20.47 13.71
N ILE A 246 -19.78 19.81 13.36
CA ILE A 246 -20.93 20.41 12.72
C ILE A 246 -21.51 21.54 13.58
N GLY A 247 -21.61 21.34 14.90
CA GLY A 247 -22.04 22.38 15.85
C GLY A 247 -21.14 23.62 15.81
N ILE A 248 -19.83 23.44 15.71
CA ILE A 248 -18.86 24.54 15.56
C ILE A 248 -19.06 25.25 14.21
N CYS A 249 -19.32 24.53 13.13
CA CYS A 249 -19.60 25.10 11.81
C CYS A 249 -20.86 25.98 11.83
N TYR A 250 -21.95 25.50 12.40
CA TYR A 250 -23.19 26.27 12.56
C TYR A 250 -22.98 27.56 13.35
N GLN A 251 -22.21 27.51 14.45
CA GLN A 251 -21.91 28.69 15.28
C GLN A 251 -21.07 29.75 14.52
N ASN A 252 -20.39 29.36 13.46
CA ASN A 252 -19.53 30.24 12.64
C ASN A 252 -20.12 30.48 11.24
N ASN A 253 -21.44 30.45 11.12
CA ASN A 253 -22.16 30.75 9.88
C ASN A 253 -21.80 29.87 8.68
N ILE A 254 -21.59 28.58 8.92
CA ILE A 254 -21.40 27.54 7.90
C ILE A 254 -22.52 26.49 8.06
N PRO A 255 -23.76 26.79 7.65
CA PRO A 255 -24.87 25.85 7.79
C PRO A 255 -24.94 24.80 6.67
N GLU A 256 -24.35 25.04 5.50
CA GLU A 256 -24.40 24.14 4.36
C GLU A 256 -23.46 22.95 4.53
N GLU A 257 -24.01 21.74 4.43
CA GLU A 257 -23.28 20.48 4.55
C GLU A 257 -22.06 20.41 3.60
N GLN A 258 -22.23 20.91 2.39
CA GLN A 258 -21.19 20.91 1.38
C GLN A 258 -19.99 21.79 1.76
N ASN A 259 -20.23 22.98 2.33
CA ASN A 259 -19.17 23.85 2.84
C ASN A 259 -18.47 23.24 4.06
N GLN A 260 -19.22 22.55 4.91
CA GLN A 260 -18.67 21.82 6.07
C GLN A 260 -17.74 20.69 5.61
N THR A 261 -18.14 19.95 4.58
CA THR A 261 -17.36 18.87 3.96
C THR A 261 -16.09 19.41 3.32
N GLN A 262 -16.16 20.45 2.52
CA GLN A 262 -14.99 21.07 1.90
C GLN A 262 -13.98 21.61 2.94
N LEU A 263 -14.50 22.18 4.02
CA LEU A 263 -13.66 22.67 5.10
C LEU A 263 -12.90 21.53 5.80
N ILE A 264 -13.59 20.43 6.13
CA ILE A 264 -12.92 19.31 6.81
C ILE A 264 -11.90 18.63 5.89
N ASP A 265 -12.17 18.53 4.60
CA ASP A 265 -11.23 18.01 3.60
C ASP A 265 -9.98 18.90 3.48
N LEU A 266 -10.16 20.24 3.50
CA LEU A 266 -9.02 21.16 3.56
C LEU A 266 -8.21 20.98 4.82
N LEU A 267 -8.85 20.92 5.99
CA LEU A 267 -8.15 20.75 7.27
C LEU A 267 -7.41 19.41 7.33
N HIS A 268 -7.97 18.36 6.73
CA HIS A 268 -7.31 17.06 6.59
C HIS A 268 -6.06 17.17 5.70
N ASN A 269 -6.16 17.80 4.54
CA ASN A 269 -5.05 17.99 3.61
C ASN A 269 -3.91 18.84 4.21
N LEU A 270 -4.25 19.81 5.06
CA LEU A 270 -3.27 20.61 5.81
C LEU A 270 -2.66 19.83 6.99
N GLY A 271 -3.21 18.67 7.33
CA GLY A 271 -2.78 17.86 8.45
C GLY A 271 -3.16 18.43 9.83
N LEU A 272 -4.16 19.28 9.87
CA LEU A 272 -4.67 19.88 11.12
C LEU A 272 -5.75 19.03 11.77
N VAL A 273 -6.46 18.23 10.96
CA VAL A 273 -7.49 17.29 11.39
C VAL A 273 -7.34 16.01 10.57
N LEU A 274 -7.53 14.84 11.18
CA LEU A 274 -7.70 13.60 10.42
C LEU A 274 -9.19 13.23 10.40
N ASN A 275 -9.73 13.10 9.21
CA ASN A 275 -11.10 12.68 8.96
C ASN A 275 -11.13 11.59 7.90
N PHE A 276 -11.90 10.53 8.14
CA PHE A 276 -12.09 9.39 7.24
C PHE A 276 -13.57 9.30 6.87
N ARG A 277 -14.06 10.30 6.14
CA ARG A 277 -15.49 10.51 5.85
C ARG A 277 -16.17 9.30 5.23
N ASP A 278 -15.50 8.63 4.30
CA ASP A 278 -16.09 7.55 3.52
C ASP A 278 -16.08 6.20 4.26
N HIS A 279 -15.47 6.14 5.46
CA HIS A 279 -15.42 4.93 6.27
C HIS A 279 -16.62 4.83 7.22
N PRO A 280 -17.37 3.70 7.25
CA PRO A 280 -18.63 3.57 8.01
C PRO A 280 -18.53 3.85 9.51
N ILE A 281 -17.38 3.59 10.12
CA ILE A 281 -17.15 3.74 11.55
C ILE A 281 -16.33 5.01 11.84
N LEU A 282 -15.26 5.23 11.08
CA LEU A 282 -14.32 6.31 11.35
C LEU A 282 -14.88 7.71 11.04
N HIS A 283 -15.89 7.83 10.15
CA HIS A 283 -16.49 9.10 9.78
C HIS A 283 -17.08 9.90 10.96
N SER A 284 -17.44 9.22 12.04
CA SER A 284 -18.07 9.83 13.20
C SER A 284 -17.11 10.62 14.11
N THR A 285 -15.79 10.53 13.86
CA THR A 285 -14.76 11.12 14.70
C THR A 285 -13.77 11.93 13.86
N ASN A 286 -13.49 13.14 14.32
CA ASN A 286 -12.42 13.98 13.79
C ASN A 286 -11.26 13.98 14.79
N VAL A 287 -10.09 13.53 14.37
CA VAL A 287 -8.89 13.59 15.20
C VAL A 287 -8.25 14.96 15.02
N LEU A 288 -8.12 15.71 16.09
CA LEU A 288 -7.50 17.04 16.10
C LEU A 288 -5.99 16.96 16.31
N ASN A 289 -5.53 15.93 16.98
CA ASN A 289 -4.13 15.68 17.22
C ASN A 289 -3.67 14.41 16.50
N PRO A 290 -3.03 14.51 15.32
CA PRO A 290 -2.53 13.35 14.59
C PRO A 290 -1.56 12.48 15.40
N ASP A 291 -0.81 13.08 16.35
CA ASP A 291 0.08 12.35 17.26
C ASP A 291 -0.69 11.32 18.12
N TRP A 292 -1.93 11.62 18.50
CA TRP A 292 -2.76 10.68 19.23
C TRP A 292 -2.94 9.35 18.50
N VAL A 293 -3.23 9.39 17.19
CA VAL A 293 -3.37 8.18 16.37
C VAL A 293 -2.03 7.45 16.26
N THR A 294 -0.99 8.17 15.85
CA THR A 294 0.31 7.54 15.60
C THR A 294 0.92 6.96 16.86
N GLN A 295 0.85 7.69 17.98
CA GLN A 295 1.35 7.22 19.26
C GLN A 295 0.59 5.97 19.76
N GLY A 296 -0.73 5.94 19.61
CA GLY A 296 -1.52 4.77 19.96
C GLY A 296 -1.13 3.54 19.15
N ILE A 297 -1.08 3.67 17.84
CA ILE A 297 -0.66 2.58 16.93
C ILE A 297 0.79 2.16 17.22
N TYR A 298 1.71 3.09 17.39
CA TYR A 298 3.12 2.78 17.62
C TYR A 298 3.37 2.12 18.98
N THR A 299 2.64 2.50 20.01
CA THR A 299 2.71 1.84 21.31
C THR A 299 2.33 0.38 21.18
N LEU A 300 1.28 0.07 20.40
CA LEU A 300 0.88 -1.31 20.10
C LEU A 300 1.93 -2.06 19.27
N LEU A 301 2.45 -1.44 18.21
CA LEU A 301 3.46 -2.05 17.33
C LEU A 301 4.82 -2.26 18.02
N SER A 302 5.10 -1.53 19.11
CA SER A 302 6.35 -1.62 19.87
C SER A 302 6.25 -2.53 21.10
N ASP A 303 5.05 -3.03 21.45
CA ASP A 303 4.88 -3.86 22.64
C ASP A 303 5.53 -5.24 22.47
N GLU A 304 6.55 -5.51 23.30
CA GLU A 304 7.31 -6.76 23.24
C GLU A 304 6.48 -7.98 23.66
N THR A 305 5.43 -7.80 24.46
CA THR A 305 4.53 -8.89 24.86
C THR A 305 3.68 -9.34 23.68
N LEU A 306 3.09 -8.40 22.95
CA LEU A 306 2.36 -8.69 21.71
C LEU A 306 3.24 -9.38 20.67
N LYS A 307 4.50 -8.96 20.56
CA LYS A 307 5.45 -9.50 19.60
C LYS A 307 5.92 -10.92 19.96
N ILE A 308 6.34 -11.14 21.22
CA ILE A 308 6.99 -12.39 21.64
C ILE A 308 5.95 -13.42 22.07
N GLN A 309 5.02 -13.04 22.94
CA GLN A 309 4.04 -13.96 23.53
C GLN A 309 2.78 -14.04 22.67
N GLY A 310 2.26 -12.90 22.24
CA GLY A 310 1.07 -12.80 21.40
C GLY A 310 1.29 -13.20 19.95
N LYS A 311 2.56 -13.29 19.48
CA LYS A 311 2.90 -13.58 18.08
C LYS A 311 2.09 -12.71 17.10
N GLY A 312 1.91 -11.44 17.44
CA GLY A 312 1.17 -10.47 16.64
C GLY A 312 -0.36 -10.52 16.78
N ILE A 313 -0.89 -11.33 17.68
CA ILE A 313 -2.33 -11.35 18.00
C ILE A 313 -2.61 -10.30 19.07
N LEU A 314 -3.58 -9.44 18.80
CA LEU A 314 -4.05 -8.35 19.65
C LEU A 314 -5.52 -8.58 20.00
N ASP A 315 -5.89 -8.44 21.26
CA ASP A 315 -7.28 -8.40 21.71
C ASP A 315 -7.60 -7.11 22.49
N TYR A 316 -8.85 -6.95 22.95
CA TYR A 316 -9.23 -5.74 23.68
C TYR A 316 -8.62 -5.65 25.09
N ASP A 317 -8.24 -6.77 25.70
CA ASP A 317 -7.54 -6.77 26.98
C ASP A 317 -6.11 -6.26 26.80
N ASP A 318 -5.46 -6.63 25.70
CA ASP A 318 -4.15 -6.11 25.31
C ASP A 318 -4.20 -4.59 25.06
N LEU A 319 -5.23 -4.10 24.37
CA LEU A 319 -5.41 -2.64 24.17
C LEU A 319 -5.48 -1.92 25.52
N SER A 320 -6.24 -2.47 26.47
CA SER A 320 -6.37 -1.89 27.80
C SER A 320 -5.09 -1.99 28.64
N ARG A 321 -4.24 -3.00 28.38
CA ARG A 321 -2.95 -3.20 29.04
C ARG A 321 -1.87 -2.27 28.49
N VAL A 322 -1.84 -2.08 27.18
CA VAL A 322 -0.74 -1.41 26.46
C VAL A 322 -0.97 0.10 26.39
N LEU A 323 -2.21 0.51 26.15
CA LEU A 323 -2.56 1.92 25.95
C LEU A 323 -2.88 2.60 27.30
N GLU A 324 -2.43 3.84 27.45
CA GLU A 324 -2.70 4.65 28.64
C GLU A 324 -4.19 5.01 28.71
N PRO A 325 -4.92 4.58 29.79
CA PRO A 325 -6.39 4.64 29.83
C PRO A 325 -6.98 6.06 29.80
N THR A 326 -6.26 7.07 30.28
CA THR A 326 -6.73 8.47 30.27
C THR A 326 -6.71 9.06 28.88
N ARG A 327 -5.71 8.70 28.07
CA ARG A 327 -5.55 9.17 26.69
C ARG A 327 -6.32 8.29 25.69
N TYR A 328 -6.39 6.98 25.97
CA TYR A 328 -7.04 5.96 25.11
C TYR A 328 -8.12 5.21 25.90
N PRO A 329 -9.25 5.84 26.21
CA PRO A 329 -10.32 5.18 26.95
C PRO A 329 -10.92 4.03 26.13
N PRO A 330 -11.50 2.99 26.77
CA PRO A 330 -12.02 1.79 26.12
C PRO A 330 -12.98 2.06 24.96
N GLU A 331 -13.76 3.14 25.03
CA GLU A 331 -14.69 3.54 23.98
C GLU A 331 -13.98 3.92 22.66
N ARG A 332 -12.68 4.19 22.72
CA ARG A 332 -11.85 4.57 21.56
C ARG A 332 -11.02 3.42 21.01
N HIS A 333 -10.95 2.30 21.72
CA HIS A 333 -10.19 1.14 21.25
C HIS A 333 -10.69 0.65 19.89
N ARG A 334 -12.02 0.58 19.72
CA ARG A 334 -12.61 0.22 18.44
C ARG A 334 -12.21 1.18 17.31
N TYR A 335 -12.17 2.48 17.57
CA TYR A 335 -11.74 3.46 16.58
C TYR A 335 -10.29 3.21 16.13
N LEU A 336 -9.38 2.90 17.07
CA LEU A 336 -7.99 2.61 16.75
C LEU A 336 -7.84 1.30 15.95
N THR A 337 -8.55 0.24 16.33
CA THR A 337 -8.50 -1.03 15.59
C THR A 337 -9.09 -0.90 14.19
N GLU A 338 -10.20 -0.20 14.00
CA GLU A 338 -10.77 0.09 12.68
C GLU A 338 -9.80 0.92 11.83
N LEU A 339 -9.13 1.91 12.44
CA LEU A 339 -8.13 2.71 11.74
C LEU A 339 -6.92 1.86 11.33
N MET A 340 -6.48 0.94 12.20
CA MET A 340 -5.42 -0.01 11.85
C MET A 340 -5.84 -0.95 10.71
N GLN A 341 -7.10 -1.35 10.64
CA GLN A 341 -7.63 -2.15 9.51
C GLN A 341 -7.70 -1.33 8.23
N GLU A 342 -8.22 -0.09 8.28
CA GLU A 342 -8.24 0.83 7.15
C GLU A 342 -6.82 1.06 6.59
N PHE A 343 -5.85 1.17 7.49
CA PHE A 343 -4.42 1.29 7.13
C PHE A 343 -3.77 -0.04 6.74
N GLN A 344 -4.54 -1.13 6.73
CA GLN A 344 -4.05 -2.47 6.40
C GLN A 344 -2.86 -2.90 7.27
N LEU A 345 -2.86 -2.50 8.53
CA LEU A 345 -1.87 -2.88 9.54
C LEU A 345 -2.27 -4.14 10.29
N CYS A 346 -3.56 -4.43 10.38
CA CYS A 346 -4.12 -5.62 11.00
C CYS A 346 -5.38 -6.08 10.30
N PHE A 347 -5.84 -7.27 10.63
CA PHE A 347 -7.16 -7.77 10.26
C PHE A 347 -7.78 -8.56 11.42
N GLU A 348 -9.11 -8.57 11.48
CA GLU A 348 -9.85 -9.32 12.49
C GLU A 348 -9.84 -10.82 12.14
N LEU A 349 -9.53 -11.65 13.15
CA LEU A 349 -9.54 -13.10 12.99
C LEU A 349 -10.99 -13.60 13.05
N PRO A 350 -11.42 -14.45 12.09
CA PRO A 350 -12.76 -15.01 12.07
C PRO A 350 -12.99 -15.96 13.26
N ASP A 351 -14.28 -16.20 13.57
CA ASP A 351 -14.74 -17.22 14.51
C ASP A 351 -14.26 -17.07 15.98
N CYS A 352 -13.84 -15.87 16.37
CA CYS A 352 -13.49 -15.58 17.75
C CYS A 352 -14.71 -15.00 18.50
N PRO A 353 -15.03 -15.48 19.73
CA PRO A 353 -16.14 -14.94 20.53
C PRO A 353 -15.92 -13.48 20.95
N CYS A 354 -14.67 -13.04 21.06
CA CYS A 354 -14.26 -11.66 21.22
C CYS A 354 -13.40 -11.25 20.04
N PRO A 355 -13.53 -10.04 19.50
CA PRO A 355 -12.71 -9.58 18.39
C PRO A 355 -11.22 -9.70 18.72
N ARG A 356 -10.48 -10.38 17.84
CA ARG A 356 -9.03 -10.53 17.91
C ARG A 356 -8.44 -10.14 16.56
N PHE A 357 -7.32 -9.47 16.59
CA PHE A 357 -6.69 -8.92 15.38
C PHE A 357 -5.29 -9.49 15.22
N LEU A 358 -4.94 -9.87 14.02
CA LEU A 358 -3.56 -10.20 13.67
C LEU A 358 -2.87 -8.97 13.08
N ILE A 359 -1.68 -8.66 13.61
CA ILE A 359 -0.79 -7.58 13.14
C ILE A 359 0.40 -8.22 12.43
N PRO A 360 0.43 -8.28 11.09
CA PRO A 360 1.51 -8.98 10.35
C PRO A 360 2.91 -8.46 10.64
N GLY A 361 3.05 -7.16 10.92
CA GLY A 361 4.32 -6.54 11.29
C GLY A 361 4.96 -7.07 12.58
N LEU A 362 4.15 -7.68 13.46
CA LEU A 362 4.59 -8.29 14.73
C LEU A 362 4.77 -9.80 14.66
N LEU A 363 4.48 -10.43 13.53
CA LEU A 363 4.69 -11.85 13.33
C LEU A 363 6.16 -12.26 13.55
N PRO A 364 6.41 -13.53 13.94
CA PRO A 364 7.76 -14.09 14.00
C PRO A 364 8.52 -13.89 12.68
N LYS A 365 9.83 -13.71 12.75
CA LYS A 365 10.68 -13.59 11.55
C LYS A 365 10.90 -14.92 10.88
N ASP A 366 11.01 -15.97 11.69
CA ASP A 366 11.35 -17.31 11.23
C ASP A 366 10.14 -17.96 10.54
N GLU A 367 10.42 -18.61 9.41
CA GLU A 367 9.45 -19.42 8.69
C GLU A 367 9.11 -20.67 9.52
N PRO A 368 7.84 -21.03 9.72
CA PRO A 368 7.47 -22.28 10.37
C PRO A 368 8.03 -23.50 9.63
N GLU A 369 8.33 -24.59 10.37
CA GLU A 369 8.92 -25.81 9.77
C GLU A 369 7.97 -26.49 8.77
N ASP A 370 6.67 -26.31 8.90
CA ASP A 370 5.61 -27.01 8.16
C ASP A 370 5.05 -26.22 6.97
N THR A 371 5.91 -25.50 6.25
CA THR A 371 5.55 -24.73 5.06
C THR A 371 5.89 -25.43 3.75
N GLY A 372 6.27 -26.71 3.81
CA GLY A 372 6.57 -27.55 2.65
C GLY A 372 5.32 -27.82 1.82
N LEU A 373 5.46 -27.70 0.49
CA LEU A 373 4.41 -28.09 -0.45
C LEU A 373 4.67 -29.48 -0.99
N GLU A 374 3.62 -30.31 -1.06
CA GLU A 374 3.74 -31.66 -1.57
C GLU A 374 3.49 -31.71 -3.08
N GLY A 375 4.26 -32.57 -3.77
CA GLY A 375 4.10 -32.84 -5.20
C GLY A 375 4.62 -31.75 -6.13
N ASP A 376 4.13 -31.77 -7.37
CA ASP A 376 4.50 -30.77 -8.38
C ASP A 376 3.88 -29.41 -8.04
N THR A 377 4.66 -28.34 -8.24
CA THR A 377 4.24 -26.97 -7.96
C THR A 377 4.22 -26.11 -9.21
N LEU A 378 3.31 -25.16 -9.24
CA LEU A 378 3.36 -24.01 -10.14
C LEU A 378 4.19 -22.92 -9.44
N GLU A 379 5.26 -22.47 -10.10
CA GLU A 379 6.17 -21.47 -9.56
C GLU A 379 6.00 -20.14 -10.29
N PHE A 380 5.99 -19.06 -9.52
CA PHE A 380 5.88 -17.71 -10.06
C PHE A 380 6.65 -16.72 -9.17
N GLN A 381 7.20 -15.66 -9.76
CA GLN A 381 7.97 -14.66 -9.04
C GLN A 381 7.58 -13.24 -9.47
N TYR A 382 7.51 -12.35 -8.49
CA TYR A 382 7.59 -10.92 -8.72
C TYR A 382 9.01 -10.43 -8.45
N HIS A 383 9.60 -9.70 -9.38
CA HIS A 383 10.86 -9.00 -9.18
C HIS A 383 10.59 -7.51 -9.11
N TYR A 384 11.08 -6.90 -8.05
CA TYR A 384 10.92 -5.48 -7.79
C TYR A 384 12.26 -4.77 -7.95
N ARG A 385 12.24 -3.58 -8.49
CA ARG A 385 13.40 -2.71 -8.39
C ARG A 385 13.63 -2.31 -6.92
N ILE A 386 12.55 -1.98 -6.21
CA ILE A 386 12.50 -1.76 -4.77
C ILE A 386 11.26 -2.48 -4.25
N LEU A 387 11.43 -3.38 -3.28
CA LEU A 387 10.32 -4.05 -2.62
C LEU A 387 9.93 -3.25 -1.36
N PRO A 388 8.79 -2.55 -1.34
CA PRO A 388 8.32 -1.88 -0.14
C PRO A 388 7.95 -2.90 0.94
N GLU A 389 8.36 -2.66 2.18
CA GLU A 389 8.12 -3.58 3.31
C GLU A 389 6.62 -3.82 3.56
N SER A 390 5.80 -2.83 3.27
CA SER A 390 4.35 -2.93 3.43
C SER A 390 3.66 -3.82 2.41
N VAL A 391 4.29 -4.19 1.29
CA VAL A 391 3.64 -4.98 0.23
C VAL A 391 3.19 -6.33 0.76
N LEU A 392 4.07 -7.09 1.42
CA LEU A 392 3.72 -8.41 1.94
C LEU A 392 2.77 -8.32 3.14
N SER A 393 3.00 -7.39 4.07
CA SER A 393 2.10 -7.20 5.22
C SER A 393 0.67 -6.89 4.77
N ARG A 394 0.52 -6.00 3.78
CA ARG A 394 -0.78 -5.68 3.17
C ARG A 394 -1.37 -6.88 2.41
N PHE A 395 -0.52 -7.66 1.76
CA PHE A 395 -0.96 -8.88 1.08
C PHE A 395 -1.54 -9.88 2.08
N ILE A 396 -0.88 -10.11 3.23
CA ILE A 396 -1.38 -10.98 4.30
C ILE A 396 -2.74 -10.48 4.80
N VAL A 397 -2.87 -9.16 5.06
CA VAL A 397 -4.14 -8.55 5.49
C VAL A 397 -5.25 -8.76 4.46
N LEU A 398 -5.00 -8.45 3.18
CA LEU A 398 -5.99 -8.56 2.11
C LEU A 398 -6.34 -10.01 1.72
N SER A 399 -5.50 -10.96 2.10
CA SER A 399 -5.71 -12.40 1.83
C SER A 399 -6.13 -13.19 3.06
N HIS A 400 -6.47 -12.53 4.18
CA HIS A 400 -6.68 -13.17 5.48
C HIS A 400 -7.72 -14.30 5.45
N GLU A 401 -8.81 -14.14 4.70
CA GLU A 401 -9.86 -15.18 4.56
C GLU A 401 -9.36 -16.48 3.91
N LYS A 402 -8.18 -16.45 3.30
CA LYS A 402 -7.57 -17.58 2.59
C LYS A 402 -6.33 -18.13 3.27
N ILE A 403 -6.03 -17.67 4.48
CA ILE A 403 -4.84 -18.15 5.20
C ILE A 403 -5.08 -19.60 5.64
N HIS A 404 -4.25 -20.51 5.14
CA HIS A 404 -4.31 -21.92 5.48
C HIS A 404 -3.81 -22.15 6.91
N GLU A 405 -4.65 -22.77 7.77
CA GLU A 405 -4.34 -23.14 9.16
C GLU A 405 -3.70 -22.00 9.99
N GLN A 406 -4.05 -20.75 9.70
CA GLN A 406 -3.48 -19.56 10.32
C GLN A 406 -1.94 -19.46 10.18
N THR A 407 -1.36 -20.13 9.19
CA THR A 407 0.08 -20.19 8.98
C THR A 407 0.59 -18.94 8.26
N CYS A 408 1.18 -18.04 9.02
CA CYS A 408 1.82 -16.84 8.49
C CYS A 408 3.02 -16.42 9.37
N TRP A 409 4.00 -15.78 8.73
CA TRP A 409 5.18 -15.22 9.38
C TRP A 409 5.53 -13.88 8.71
N ARG A 410 6.47 -13.13 9.26
CA ARG A 410 6.74 -11.76 8.80
C ARG A 410 7.06 -11.65 7.31
N SER A 411 7.77 -12.65 6.75
CA SER A 411 8.19 -12.68 5.35
C SER A 411 7.36 -13.62 4.48
N GLY A 412 6.25 -14.21 4.98
CA GLY A 412 5.46 -15.11 4.17
C GLY A 412 4.12 -15.55 4.76
N VAL A 413 3.35 -16.28 3.95
CA VAL A 413 2.02 -16.80 4.31
C VAL A 413 1.70 -18.05 3.50
N MET A 414 0.98 -18.98 4.13
CA MET A 414 0.35 -20.11 3.45
C MET A 414 -1.12 -19.77 3.16
N LEU A 415 -1.54 -19.98 1.93
CA LEU A 415 -2.91 -19.71 1.49
C LEU A 415 -3.55 -20.98 0.96
N GLU A 416 -4.88 -21.06 1.02
CA GLU A 416 -5.68 -22.16 0.44
C GLU A 416 -6.70 -21.64 -0.57
N TYR A 417 -7.00 -22.51 -1.52
CA TYR A 417 -8.09 -22.33 -2.49
C TYR A 417 -9.05 -23.49 -2.39
N CYS A 418 -10.31 -23.18 -2.09
CA CYS A 418 -11.36 -24.17 -1.88
C CYS A 418 -12.42 -24.09 -2.99
N GLU A 419 -12.98 -25.25 -3.37
CA GLU A 419 -14.21 -25.36 -4.13
C GLU A 419 -15.26 -26.07 -3.25
N GLY A 420 -16.20 -25.29 -2.70
CA GLY A 420 -17.05 -25.75 -1.61
C GLY A 420 -16.23 -26.00 -0.34
N ASP A 421 -16.39 -27.19 0.24
CA ASP A 421 -15.67 -27.57 1.47
C ASP A 421 -14.32 -28.29 1.20
N GLU A 422 -13.95 -28.45 -0.08
CA GLU A 422 -12.72 -29.17 -0.47
C GLU A 422 -11.57 -28.19 -0.70
N ILE A 423 -10.44 -28.38 0.00
CA ILE A 423 -9.19 -27.66 -0.28
C ILE A 423 -8.58 -28.24 -1.55
N CYS A 424 -8.57 -27.44 -2.61
CA CYS A 424 -8.06 -27.84 -3.93
C CYS A 424 -6.57 -27.55 -4.07
N ASN A 425 -6.10 -26.41 -3.55
CA ASN A 425 -4.72 -25.99 -3.68
C ASN A 425 -4.23 -25.31 -2.41
N ILE A 426 -2.93 -25.42 -2.16
CA ILE A 426 -2.20 -24.67 -1.15
C ILE A 426 -1.11 -23.86 -1.85
N ALA A 427 -0.96 -22.59 -1.47
CA ALA A 427 0.06 -21.71 -1.98
C ALA A 427 0.96 -21.21 -0.85
N ARG A 428 2.27 -21.22 -1.08
CA ARG A 428 3.24 -20.51 -0.26
C ARG A 428 3.64 -19.21 -0.95
N VAL A 429 3.47 -18.10 -0.27
CA VAL A 429 3.90 -16.77 -0.73
C VAL A 429 4.97 -16.28 0.23
N LYS A 430 6.17 -16.01 -0.30
CA LYS A 430 7.33 -15.61 0.51
C LYS A 430 8.04 -14.42 -0.13
N ALA A 431 8.32 -13.38 0.65
CA ALA A 431 9.14 -12.26 0.24
C ALA A 431 10.61 -12.47 0.64
N ASP A 432 11.50 -12.10 -0.25
CA ASP A 432 12.92 -11.94 0.00
C ASP A 432 13.28 -10.46 -0.20
N PRO A 433 13.42 -9.69 0.89
CA PRO A 433 13.75 -8.27 0.81
C PRO A 433 15.15 -7.99 0.24
N GLU A 434 16.12 -8.89 0.47
CA GLU A 434 17.50 -8.74 -0.01
C GLU A 434 17.55 -8.90 -1.53
N ASP A 435 16.91 -9.94 -2.04
CA ASP A 435 16.76 -10.18 -3.47
C ASP A 435 15.70 -9.31 -4.14
N LYS A 436 14.91 -8.58 -3.36
CA LYS A 436 13.77 -7.74 -3.82
C LYS A 436 12.77 -8.55 -4.64
N LYS A 437 12.43 -9.76 -4.19
CA LYS A 437 11.54 -10.70 -4.87
C LYS A 437 10.42 -11.18 -3.96
N ILE A 438 9.32 -11.57 -4.58
CA ILE A 438 8.28 -12.37 -3.93
C ILE A 438 8.14 -13.66 -4.72
N PHE A 439 8.25 -14.77 -4.02
CA PHE A 439 8.11 -16.13 -4.54
C PHE A 439 6.70 -16.64 -4.25
N ILE A 440 6.07 -17.23 -5.23
CA ILE A 440 4.76 -17.85 -5.13
C ILE A 440 4.88 -19.27 -5.66
N SER A 441 4.60 -20.26 -4.79
CA SER A 441 4.59 -21.68 -5.14
C SER A 441 3.20 -22.24 -4.84
N ILE A 442 2.57 -22.93 -5.79
CA ILE A 442 1.21 -23.46 -5.65
C ILE A 442 1.20 -24.95 -5.93
N SER A 443 0.75 -25.75 -4.96
CA SER A 443 0.55 -27.21 -5.09
C SER A 443 -0.94 -27.60 -5.18
N GLY A 444 -1.22 -28.89 -5.23
CA GLY A 444 -2.57 -29.44 -5.23
C GLY A 444 -3.14 -29.67 -6.64
N ARG A 445 -4.45 -29.47 -6.83
CA ARG A 445 -5.18 -29.81 -8.07
C ARG A 445 -4.66 -29.00 -9.26
N GLU A 446 -4.19 -29.68 -10.31
CA GLU A 446 -3.55 -29.08 -11.48
C GLU A 446 -4.46 -28.08 -12.22
N THR A 447 -5.73 -28.39 -12.37
CA THR A 447 -6.69 -27.58 -13.14
C THR A 447 -7.02 -26.23 -12.49
N THR A 448 -6.79 -26.09 -11.20
CA THR A 448 -7.13 -24.90 -10.41
C THR A 448 -5.92 -24.06 -10.00
N ARG A 449 -4.68 -24.57 -10.16
CA ARG A 449 -3.44 -23.82 -9.80
C ARG A 449 -3.38 -22.45 -10.45
N ARG A 450 -3.63 -22.38 -11.76
CA ARG A 450 -3.59 -21.13 -12.51
C ARG A 450 -4.70 -20.14 -12.10
N ILE A 451 -5.88 -20.67 -11.74
CA ILE A 451 -6.98 -19.87 -11.19
C ILE A 451 -6.55 -19.25 -9.87
N PHE A 452 -5.95 -20.06 -8.99
CA PHE A 452 -5.46 -19.59 -7.71
C PHE A 452 -4.33 -18.55 -7.86
N LEU A 453 -3.37 -18.79 -8.77
CA LEU A 453 -2.36 -17.78 -9.10
C LEU A 453 -3.00 -16.47 -9.58
N ALA A 454 -4.03 -16.52 -10.40
CA ALA A 454 -4.72 -15.32 -10.86
C ALA A 454 -5.37 -14.52 -9.72
N LEU A 455 -5.96 -15.19 -8.73
CA LEU A 455 -6.51 -14.55 -7.52
C LEU A 455 -5.42 -13.90 -6.66
N ILE A 456 -4.29 -14.59 -6.45
CA ILE A 456 -3.13 -14.05 -5.75
C ILE A 456 -2.59 -12.82 -6.48
N ARG A 457 -2.45 -12.90 -7.81
CA ARG A 457 -1.99 -11.77 -8.64
C ARG A 457 -2.95 -10.59 -8.64
N ASP A 458 -4.27 -10.82 -8.59
CA ASP A 458 -5.25 -9.74 -8.47
C ASP A 458 -5.06 -8.95 -7.17
N THR A 459 -4.84 -9.64 -6.05
CA THR A 459 -4.54 -9.00 -4.76
C THR A 459 -3.25 -8.19 -4.84
N PHE A 460 -2.16 -8.74 -5.38
CA PHE A 460 -0.93 -7.97 -5.59
C PHE A 460 -1.14 -6.79 -6.54
N THR A 461 -1.91 -6.95 -7.60
CA THR A 461 -2.22 -5.86 -8.54
C THR A 461 -2.93 -4.69 -7.85
N LYS A 462 -3.86 -4.97 -6.92
CA LYS A 462 -4.52 -3.94 -6.11
C LYS A 462 -3.52 -3.21 -5.23
N ILE A 463 -2.61 -3.94 -4.59
CA ILE A 463 -1.54 -3.36 -3.77
C ILE A 463 -0.59 -2.53 -4.64
N HIS A 464 -0.12 -3.06 -5.77
CA HIS A 464 0.79 -2.38 -6.68
C HIS A 464 0.21 -1.06 -7.20
N LYS A 465 -1.09 -1.02 -7.53
CA LYS A 465 -1.78 0.20 -7.97
C LYS A 465 -1.82 1.31 -6.92
N SER A 466 -1.67 1.00 -5.63
CA SER A 466 -1.60 2.00 -4.57
C SER A 466 -0.23 2.69 -4.47
N PHE A 467 0.76 2.20 -5.21
CA PHE A 467 2.07 2.81 -5.33
C PHE A 467 2.20 3.38 -6.74
N ALA A 468 2.38 4.69 -6.87
CA ALA A 468 2.69 5.27 -8.17
C ALA A 468 4.07 4.78 -8.63
N ASP A 469 4.17 4.41 -9.92
CA ASP A 469 5.43 4.01 -10.58
C ASP A 469 6.22 2.88 -9.88
N LEU A 470 5.52 1.93 -9.24
CA LEU A 470 6.13 0.72 -8.71
C LEU A 470 6.62 -0.15 -9.87
N GLU A 471 7.94 -0.22 -10.07
CA GLU A 471 8.54 -1.09 -11.07
C GLU A 471 8.54 -2.53 -10.58
N VAL A 472 7.64 -3.33 -11.13
CA VAL A 472 7.49 -4.76 -10.84
C VAL A 472 7.40 -5.53 -12.15
N THR A 473 8.10 -6.66 -12.23
CA THR A 473 8.09 -7.58 -13.37
C THR A 473 7.74 -8.99 -12.92
N GLU A 474 7.13 -9.75 -13.82
CA GLU A 474 6.56 -11.06 -13.57
C GLU A 474 7.41 -12.14 -14.25
N TRP A 475 7.80 -13.15 -13.49
CA TRP A 475 8.75 -14.16 -13.94
C TRP A 475 8.32 -15.56 -13.56
N VAL A 476 8.73 -16.54 -14.35
CA VAL A 476 8.53 -17.96 -14.07
C VAL A 476 9.88 -18.67 -14.06
N PRO A 477 10.27 -19.33 -12.95
CA PRO A 477 11.50 -20.11 -12.89
C PRO A 477 11.51 -21.24 -13.92
N VAL A 478 12.69 -21.58 -14.40
CA VAL A 478 12.87 -22.73 -15.31
C VAL A 478 12.83 -24.03 -14.49
N PRO A 479 11.85 -24.93 -14.72
CA PRO A 479 11.75 -26.17 -13.95
C PRO A 479 13.04 -27.00 -14.00
N GLY A 480 13.51 -27.45 -12.82
CA GLY A 480 14.74 -28.21 -12.68
C GLY A 480 16.06 -27.46 -12.88
N HIS A 481 16.02 -26.14 -13.13
CA HIS A 481 17.20 -25.32 -13.38
C HIS A 481 17.17 -24.01 -12.58
N PRO A 482 17.31 -24.05 -11.25
CA PRO A 482 17.19 -22.87 -10.39
C PRO A 482 18.26 -21.80 -10.66
N ASP A 483 19.45 -22.19 -11.19
CA ASP A 483 20.54 -21.28 -11.52
C ASP A 483 20.35 -20.56 -12.85
N HIS A 484 19.33 -20.95 -13.64
CA HIS A 484 19.03 -20.28 -14.90
C HIS A 484 18.15 -19.05 -14.64
N PRO A 485 18.38 -17.91 -15.31
CA PRO A 485 17.47 -16.76 -15.25
C PRO A 485 16.02 -17.18 -15.54
N PRO A 486 15.06 -16.71 -14.76
CA PRO A 486 13.65 -17.03 -15.01
C PRO A 486 13.16 -16.46 -16.34
N LEU A 487 12.05 -16.98 -16.84
CA LEU A 487 11.42 -16.58 -18.09
C LEU A 487 10.39 -15.47 -17.82
N ASP A 488 10.26 -14.52 -18.75
CA ASP A 488 9.26 -13.47 -18.66
C ASP A 488 7.84 -14.05 -18.82
N TYR A 489 6.98 -13.80 -17.82
CA TYR A 489 5.62 -14.35 -17.79
C TYR A 489 4.75 -13.82 -18.93
N GLN A 490 4.91 -12.54 -19.30
CA GLN A 490 4.13 -11.92 -20.38
C GLN A 490 4.54 -12.47 -21.74
N GLU A 491 5.83 -12.76 -21.93
CA GLU A 491 6.32 -13.43 -23.14
C GLU A 491 5.74 -14.85 -23.27
N LEU A 492 5.70 -15.61 -22.15
CA LEU A 492 5.10 -16.94 -22.14
C LEU A 492 3.61 -16.90 -22.48
N LEU A 493 2.86 -15.94 -21.96
CA LEU A 493 1.45 -15.73 -22.30
C LEU A 493 1.28 -15.37 -23.79
N GLY A 494 2.20 -14.56 -24.34
CA GLY A 494 2.22 -14.22 -25.75
C GLY A 494 2.42 -15.46 -26.65
N LEU A 495 3.34 -16.36 -26.29
CA LEU A 495 3.56 -17.62 -26.98
C LEU A 495 2.32 -18.52 -26.92
N GLU A 496 1.67 -18.63 -25.74
CA GLU A 496 0.44 -19.37 -25.58
C GLU A 496 -0.69 -18.82 -26.48
N ALA A 497 -0.84 -17.50 -26.55
CA ALA A 497 -1.82 -16.84 -27.39
C ALA A 497 -1.59 -17.08 -28.90
N MET A 498 -0.33 -17.26 -29.31
CA MET A 498 0.04 -17.64 -30.68
C MET A 498 -0.17 -19.14 -30.97
N GLY A 499 -0.54 -19.93 -29.99
CA GLY A 499 -0.78 -21.38 -30.13
C GLY A 499 0.49 -22.23 -30.04
N GLU A 500 1.60 -21.65 -29.60
CA GLU A 500 2.83 -22.39 -29.35
C GLU A 500 2.64 -23.35 -28.17
N GLN A 501 3.17 -24.56 -28.30
CA GLN A 501 3.07 -25.58 -27.25
C GLN A 501 4.36 -25.70 -26.43
N THR A 502 5.46 -25.19 -26.95
CA THR A 502 6.78 -25.34 -26.33
C THR A 502 7.60 -24.05 -26.40
N VAL A 503 8.41 -23.84 -25.39
CA VAL A 503 9.46 -22.82 -25.38
C VAL A 503 10.84 -23.46 -25.41
N THR A 504 11.77 -22.90 -26.18
CA THR A 504 13.13 -23.43 -26.33
C THR A 504 14.12 -22.53 -25.61
N ILE A 505 14.85 -23.09 -24.66
CA ILE A 505 15.91 -22.40 -23.92
C ILE A 505 17.25 -22.81 -24.55
N GLY A 506 17.77 -21.98 -25.47
CA GLY A 506 18.96 -22.29 -26.25
C GLY A 506 20.22 -22.54 -25.40
N LYS A 507 20.41 -21.79 -24.32
CA LYS A 507 21.56 -21.96 -23.40
C LYS A 507 21.57 -23.34 -22.72
N LEU A 508 20.41 -23.86 -22.37
CA LEU A 508 20.28 -25.19 -21.75
C LEU A 508 20.07 -26.32 -22.75
N ARG A 509 19.91 -25.99 -24.06
CA ARG A 509 19.49 -26.93 -25.10
C ARG A 509 18.23 -27.69 -24.72
N LEU A 510 17.32 -27.03 -24.02
CA LEU A 510 16.11 -27.62 -23.44
C LEU A 510 14.89 -27.07 -24.19
N ARG A 511 13.93 -27.98 -24.45
CA ARG A 511 12.62 -27.64 -24.96
C ARG A 511 11.60 -28.01 -23.89
N LEU A 512 10.88 -27.01 -23.37
CA LEU A 512 9.91 -27.16 -22.30
C LEU A 512 8.49 -27.04 -22.85
N ASN A 513 7.56 -27.79 -22.28
CA ASN A 513 6.14 -27.64 -22.54
C ASN A 513 5.63 -26.36 -21.87
N LEU A 514 4.93 -25.52 -22.64
CA LEU A 514 4.45 -24.24 -22.18
C LEU A 514 3.39 -24.40 -21.05
N ARG A 515 2.53 -25.42 -21.14
CA ARG A 515 1.58 -25.76 -20.07
C ARG A 515 2.27 -26.19 -18.79
N GLN A 516 3.35 -26.99 -18.88
CA GLN A 516 4.12 -27.39 -17.70
C GLN A 516 4.66 -26.16 -16.94
N ILE A 517 5.06 -25.12 -17.66
CA ILE A 517 5.58 -23.89 -17.08
C ILE A 517 4.44 -23.03 -16.50
N LEU A 518 3.35 -22.85 -17.26
CA LEU A 518 2.29 -21.90 -16.90
C LEU A 518 1.25 -22.48 -15.91
N ASP A 519 1.04 -23.78 -15.93
CA ASP A 519 0.03 -24.46 -15.10
C ASP A 519 0.68 -25.33 -14.01
N GLY A 520 2.00 -25.51 -14.02
CA GLY A 520 2.70 -26.47 -13.15
C GLY A 520 2.26 -27.92 -13.43
N TYR A 521 1.94 -28.23 -14.68
CA TYR A 521 1.41 -29.51 -15.11
C TYR A 521 2.47 -30.31 -15.86
N GLU A 522 2.78 -31.49 -15.37
CA GLU A 522 3.61 -32.46 -16.11
C GLU A 522 2.73 -33.43 -16.89
N PRO A 523 2.89 -33.56 -18.22
CA PRO A 523 2.14 -34.53 -19.01
C PRO A 523 2.28 -35.97 -18.45
N VAL A 524 1.20 -36.72 -18.43
CA VAL A 524 1.16 -38.10 -17.90
C VAL A 524 2.23 -38.97 -18.54
N GLU A 525 2.52 -38.77 -19.81
CA GLU A 525 3.56 -39.47 -20.55
C GLU A 525 4.97 -39.16 -20.01
N ALA A 526 5.26 -37.89 -19.69
CA ALA A 526 6.57 -37.48 -19.14
C ALA A 526 6.73 -38.02 -17.73
N ARG A 527 5.67 -37.98 -16.91
CA ARG A 527 5.65 -38.56 -15.55
C ARG A 527 5.90 -40.08 -15.59
N ARG A 528 5.22 -40.81 -16.49
CA ARG A 528 5.46 -42.22 -16.70
C ARG A 528 6.89 -42.57 -17.12
N GLN A 529 7.47 -41.78 -18.02
CA GLN A 529 8.85 -41.97 -18.44
C GLN A 529 9.85 -41.72 -17.28
N ARG A 530 9.61 -40.72 -16.46
CA ARG A 530 10.43 -40.45 -15.27
C ARG A 530 10.31 -41.60 -14.26
N ASP A 531 9.09 -42.05 -13.92
CA ASP A 531 8.85 -43.13 -12.99
C ASP A 531 9.45 -44.45 -13.46
N LEU A 532 9.48 -44.68 -14.78
CA LEU A 532 10.09 -45.86 -15.38
C LEU A 532 11.63 -45.79 -15.35
N LYS A 533 12.21 -44.58 -15.58
CA LYS A 533 13.65 -44.36 -15.43
C LYS A 533 14.09 -44.52 -13.97
N GLU A 534 13.38 -43.99 -13.02
CA GLU A 534 13.66 -44.13 -11.59
C GLU A 534 13.56 -45.57 -11.10
N ARG A 535 12.69 -46.40 -11.72
CA ARG A 535 12.56 -47.84 -11.46
C ARG A 535 13.55 -48.69 -12.25
N GLY A 536 14.48 -48.08 -13.01
CA GLY A 536 15.47 -48.80 -13.81
C GLY A 536 14.86 -49.62 -14.99
N LEU A 537 13.65 -49.24 -15.41
CA LEU A 537 12.93 -49.85 -16.54
C LEU A 537 13.05 -48.91 -17.76
N ASP A 538 14.15 -49.05 -18.51
CA ASP A 538 14.31 -48.35 -19.79
C ASP A 538 13.49 -49.08 -20.86
N ILE A 539 12.42 -48.48 -21.38
CA ILE A 539 11.51 -49.07 -22.33
C ILE A 539 12.11 -49.12 -23.74
N GLU A 540 13.10 -48.27 -24.05
CA GLU A 540 13.70 -48.22 -25.38
C GLU A 540 14.51 -49.48 -25.76
N GLU A 541 15.00 -50.24 -24.78
CA GLU A 541 15.77 -51.48 -25.06
C GLU A 541 14.93 -52.77 -25.18
N ARG A 542 13.64 -52.79 -24.79
CA ARG A 542 12.86 -54.04 -24.74
C ARG A 542 11.76 -54.22 -25.80
N TYR A 543 11.38 -53.20 -26.50
CA TYR A 543 10.31 -53.27 -27.50
C TYR A 543 10.66 -52.52 -28.77
N GLY A 544 11.71 -53.00 -29.47
CA GLY A 544 11.80 -52.75 -30.90
C GLY A 544 10.55 -53.31 -31.57
N ASP A 545 9.84 -52.50 -32.31
CA ASP A 545 8.72 -52.86 -33.18
C ASP A 545 7.32 -53.19 -32.55
N ILE A 546 6.98 -52.64 -31.41
CA ILE A 546 5.55 -52.60 -31.05
C ILE A 546 5.02 -51.19 -31.27
N HIS A 547 4.37 -50.98 -32.40
CA HIS A 547 3.49 -49.83 -32.62
C HIS A 547 2.27 -49.98 -31.67
N LEU A 548 2.36 -49.41 -30.48
CA LEU A 548 1.21 -49.16 -29.63
C LEU A 548 0.38 -48.06 -30.29
N ASN A 549 -0.60 -48.45 -31.13
CA ASN A 549 -1.69 -47.58 -31.50
C ASN A 549 -2.51 -47.33 -30.22
N ILE A 550 -2.14 -46.34 -29.47
CA ILE A 550 -2.98 -45.76 -28.45
C ILE A 550 -4.09 -45.00 -29.19
N HIS A 551 -5.16 -45.70 -29.53
CA HIS A 551 -6.41 -45.03 -29.83
C HIS A 551 -6.76 -44.20 -28.59
N GLN A 552 -6.71 -42.90 -28.75
CA GLN A 552 -7.38 -41.99 -27.84
C GLN A 552 -8.83 -42.48 -27.70
N GLY A 553 -9.10 -43.11 -26.58
CA GLY A 553 -10.43 -43.62 -26.27
C GLY A 553 -11.36 -42.48 -25.92
N ASN A 554 -11.83 -41.82 -26.95
CA ASN A 554 -13.00 -40.98 -26.84
C ASN A 554 -13.65 -40.89 -28.23
N ARG A 555 -14.26 -42.02 -28.65
CA ARG A 555 -15.38 -42.13 -29.57
C ARG A 555 -15.57 -43.61 -29.90
N ALA A 556 -16.07 -44.35 -28.95
CA ALA A 556 -16.69 -45.59 -29.27
C ALA A 556 -18.11 -45.28 -29.74
N THR A 557 -18.26 -44.88 -30.97
CA THR A 557 -19.47 -45.15 -31.73
C THR A 557 -19.26 -46.49 -32.40
N HIS A 558 -19.70 -47.55 -31.77
CA HIS A 558 -19.81 -48.83 -32.44
C HIS A 558 -21.05 -48.79 -33.34
N GLN A 559 -20.85 -48.64 -34.62
CA GLN A 559 -21.84 -49.04 -35.60
C GLN A 559 -21.71 -50.54 -35.82
N HIS A 560 -22.64 -51.28 -35.33
CA HIS A 560 -22.84 -52.62 -35.79
C HIS A 560 -23.74 -52.62 -37.04
N GLY A 561 -23.31 -53.26 -38.10
CA GLY A 561 -23.99 -53.31 -39.38
C GLY A 561 -25.26 -54.13 -39.41
N SER A 562 -25.95 -54.34 -38.36
CA SER A 562 -27.24 -55.03 -38.28
C SER A 562 -28.31 -54.25 -37.50
N GLY A 563 -28.16 -52.95 -37.40
CA GLY A 563 -29.24 -52.09 -36.99
C GLY A 563 -29.61 -52.06 -35.51
N ASP A 564 -28.92 -52.79 -34.65
CA ASP A 564 -29.21 -52.70 -33.24
C ASP A 564 -28.28 -51.67 -32.62
N ASN A 565 -28.70 -50.43 -32.64
CA ASN A 565 -28.15 -49.39 -31.84
C ASN A 565 -28.54 -49.56 -30.38
N VAL A 566 -27.68 -50.16 -29.63
CA VAL A 566 -27.74 -50.05 -28.18
C VAL A 566 -26.96 -48.83 -27.77
N ALA A 567 -27.35 -47.67 -28.24
CA ALA A 567 -27.14 -46.44 -27.53
C ALA A 567 -28.09 -46.53 -26.35
N GLY A 568 -27.51 -46.61 -25.16
CA GLY A 568 -28.28 -46.75 -23.96
C GLY A 568 -29.43 -45.76 -23.94
N ASP A 569 -30.60 -46.30 -23.66
CA ASP A 569 -31.80 -45.52 -23.50
C ASP A 569 -31.51 -44.30 -22.62
N LEU A 570 -31.61 -43.18 -23.25
CA LEU A 570 -31.88 -41.94 -22.54
C LEU A 570 -33.23 -42.17 -21.85
N VAL A 571 -33.16 -42.56 -20.61
CA VAL A 571 -34.31 -42.53 -19.71
C VAL A 571 -34.73 -41.06 -19.69
N GLN A 572 -35.74 -40.76 -20.47
CA GLN A 572 -36.54 -39.57 -20.33
C GLN A 572 -37.10 -39.62 -18.92
N GLY A 573 -36.46 -38.86 -18.04
CA GLY A 573 -37.01 -38.60 -16.73
C GLY A 573 -38.37 -37.96 -16.88
N ASP A 574 -39.36 -38.61 -16.37
CA ASP A 574 -40.74 -38.18 -16.29
C ASP A 574 -40.82 -36.74 -15.79
N LYS A 575 -41.44 -35.90 -16.55
CA LYS A 575 -42.04 -34.65 -16.13
C LYS A 575 -43.09 -34.94 -15.09
N ARG A 576 -42.75 -34.92 -13.82
CA ARG A 576 -43.74 -34.78 -12.76
C ARG A 576 -43.85 -33.34 -12.35
N THR A 577 -44.99 -32.84 -12.70
CA THR A 577 -45.68 -31.63 -12.29
C THR A 577 -45.48 -31.26 -10.83
N HIS A 578 -45.17 -29.97 -10.64
CA HIS A 578 -45.34 -29.26 -9.37
C HIS A 578 -46.78 -29.36 -8.83
N PRO A 579 -46.96 -29.46 -7.54
CA PRO A 579 -48.10 -28.84 -6.89
C PRO A 579 -47.68 -27.48 -6.26
N LYS A 580 -48.49 -26.51 -6.54
CA LYS A 580 -48.60 -25.23 -5.84
C LYS A 580 -49.09 -25.45 -4.40
N GLY A 581 -48.60 -24.65 -3.48
CA GLY A 581 -49.13 -24.41 -2.14
C GLY A 581 -48.09 -23.63 -1.38
N ALA A 582 -48.13 -22.39 -1.19
CA ALA A 582 -48.98 -21.43 -0.48
C ALA A 582 -48.82 -21.49 1.05
N TYR A 583 -48.38 -20.30 1.57
CA TYR A 583 -48.50 -19.81 2.98
C TYR A 583 -47.64 -20.50 4.06
N VAL A 584 -46.87 -19.71 4.85
CA VAL A 584 -46.99 -18.42 5.57
C VAL A 584 -45.63 -17.79 5.70
#